data_d13afb208d8bfc2a0a5332c71f67adf7
#
_entry.id   d13afb208d8bfc2a0a5332c71f67adf7
#
_cell.length_a   1.000
_cell.length_b   1.000
_cell.length_c   1.000
_cell.angle_alpha   90.00
_cell.angle_beta   90.00
_cell.angle_gamma   90.00
#
_symmetry.space_group_name_H-M   'P 1'
#
loop_
_entity.id
_entity.type
_entity.pdbx_description
1 polymer ?
#
loop_
_entity_poly.entity_id
_entity_poly.type
_entity_poly.pdbx_seq_one_letter_code
_entity_poly.pdbx_strand_id
1 'polypeptide(L)'
;MKLRLLIQIAVVVSIVLLCTGFGVYSFLRLNSVENRQDFNLYTLVPQDATAILETDRMADLVEDINELNCSKDNHFLYVSELFVYLKKYLYTLVEDTPHGLSKQMNKMLISFHEPDTPMNQVLYCSLGSGDYELVESFVEKYCSSSFPSKYFDYKGEEIRIYPMADGRFLAAYFTPDFLVVSFQKRLIEHVIDARRSKKSLMNLPSFRTMYAGKQSN
;
A
#
# COMPACT_ATOMS: atom_id res chain seq x y z
N MET A 1 -39.86 -2.80 -48.33
CA MET A 1 -39.30 -1.54 -47.80
C MET A 1 -39.39 -1.42 -46.27
N LYS A 2 -40.50 -1.74 -45.65
CA LYS A 2 -40.71 -1.63 -44.17
C LYS A 2 -39.78 -2.52 -43.33
N LEU A 3 -39.47 -3.76 -43.77
CA LEU A 3 -38.63 -4.70 -43.01
C LEU A 3 -37.15 -4.20 -42.87
N ARG A 4 -36.57 -3.66 -43.94
CA ARG A 4 -35.19 -3.10 -43.91
C ARG A 4 -35.10 -1.91 -42.96
N LEU A 5 -36.11 -1.06 -42.94
CA LEU A 5 -36.18 0.09 -42.02
C LEU A 5 -36.26 -0.36 -40.57
N LEU A 6 -37.07 -1.39 -40.27
CA LEU A 6 -37.17 -1.97 -38.92
C LEU A 6 -35.84 -2.56 -38.44
N ILE A 7 -35.11 -3.27 -39.31
CA ILE A 7 -33.81 -3.84 -38.98
C ILE A 7 -32.79 -2.72 -38.72
N GLN A 8 -32.77 -1.65 -39.53
CA GLN A 8 -31.86 -0.51 -39.30
C GLN A 8 -32.17 0.18 -37.98
N ILE A 9 -33.44 0.41 -37.64
CA ILE A 9 -33.80 1.01 -36.35
C ILE A 9 -33.39 0.11 -35.19
N ALA A 10 -33.62 -1.22 -35.28
CA ALA A 10 -33.21 -2.16 -34.23
C ALA A 10 -31.70 -2.17 -34.00
N VAL A 11 -30.88 -2.11 -35.08
CA VAL A 11 -29.42 -2.06 -34.98
C VAL A 11 -28.99 -0.76 -34.31
N VAL A 12 -29.54 0.39 -34.70
CA VAL A 12 -29.17 1.70 -34.11
C VAL A 12 -29.55 1.72 -32.63
N VAL A 13 -30.73 1.25 -32.26
CA VAL A 13 -31.17 1.18 -30.85
C VAL A 13 -30.25 0.25 -30.04
N SER A 14 -29.87 -0.90 -30.59
CA SER A 14 -28.94 -1.82 -29.93
C SER A 14 -27.57 -1.19 -29.68
N ILE A 15 -27.01 -0.46 -30.67
CA ILE A 15 -25.73 0.26 -30.52
C ILE A 15 -25.83 1.34 -29.43
N VAL A 16 -26.90 2.13 -29.44
CA VAL A 16 -27.11 3.18 -28.42
C VAL A 16 -27.23 2.57 -27.03
N LEU A 17 -27.95 1.46 -26.84
CA LEU A 17 -28.08 0.76 -25.57
C LEU A 17 -26.72 0.21 -25.09
N LEU A 18 -25.91 -0.36 -25.97
CA LEU A 18 -24.58 -0.86 -25.64
C LEU A 18 -23.65 0.29 -25.24
N CYS A 19 -23.62 1.39 -26.00
CA CYS A 19 -22.81 2.55 -25.66
C CYS A 19 -23.23 3.20 -24.33
N THR A 20 -24.54 3.31 -24.09
CA THR A 20 -25.08 3.88 -22.84
C THR A 20 -24.77 2.94 -21.66
N GLY A 21 -24.99 1.63 -21.84
CA GLY A 21 -24.68 0.63 -20.81
C GLY A 21 -23.19 0.61 -20.46
N PHE A 22 -22.32 0.68 -21.46
CA PHE A 22 -20.87 0.76 -21.23
C PHE A 22 -20.46 2.09 -20.58
N GLY A 23 -21.06 3.21 -20.98
CA GLY A 23 -20.81 4.52 -20.38
C GLY A 23 -21.23 4.55 -18.90
N VAL A 24 -22.41 4.05 -18.58
CA VAL A 24 -22.90 3.95 -17.19
C VAL A 24 -22.02 2.99 -16.38
N TYR A 25 -21.68 1.84 -16.93
CA TYR A 25 -20.79 0.88 -16.25
C TYR A 25 -19.41 1.50 -15.96
N SER A 26 -18.79 2.17 -16.95
CA SER A 26 -17.52 2.84 -16.80
C SER A 26 -17.58 3.97 -15.78
N PHE A 27 -18.64 4.77 -15.81
CA PHE A 27 -18.87 5.85 -14.84
C PHE A 27 -19.04 5.31 -13.42
N LEU A 28 -19.85 4.27 -13.22
CA LEU A 28 -20.02 3.64 -11.91
C LEU A 28 -18.71 3.03 -11.40
N ARG A 29 -17.95 2.40 -12.29
CA ARG A 29 -16.64 1.83 -11.94
C ARG A 29 -15.63 2.90 -11.55
N LEU A 30 -15.51 3.96 -12.34
CA LEU A 30 -14.63 5.09 -12.03
C LEU A 30 -15.02 5.76 -10.71
N ASN A 31 -16.31 6.02 -10.52
CA ASN A 31 -16.81 6.66 -9.30
C ASN A 31 -16.66 5.76 -8.05
N SER A 32 -16.73 4.45 -8.20
CA SER A 32 -16.48 3.50 -7.10
C SER A 32 -14.99 3.42 -6.72
N VAL A 33 -14.10 3.64 -7.68
CA VAL A 33 -12.64 3.71 -7.45
C VAL A 33 -12.27 5.01 -6.73
N GLU A 34 -12.89 6.12 -7.14
CA GLU A 34 -12.59 7.46 -6.58
C GLU A 34 -13.22 7.68 -5.19
N ASN A 35 -14.33 7.00 -4.89
CA ASN A 35 -15.05 7.10 -3.61
C ASN A 35 -14.66 6.06 -2.55
N ARG A 36 -13.65 5.21 -2.77
CA ARG A 36 -13.12 4.39 -1.67
C ARG A 36 -12.54 5.33 -0.61
N GLN A 37 -13.13 5.31 0.58
CA GLN A 37 -12.55 6.00 1.73
C GLN A 37 -11.13 5.48 1.92
N ASP A 38 -10.19 6.42 1.98
CA ASP A 38 -8.79 6.09 2.26
C ASP A 38 -8.71 5.26 3.54
N PHE A 39 -8.06 4.10 3.44
CA PHE A 39 -7.85 3.26 4.60
C PHE A 39 -6.98 4.01 5.63
N ASN A 40 -7.41 4.06 6.87
CA ASN A 40 -6.66 4.73 7.91
C ASN A 40 -5.55 3.80 8.44
N LEU A 41 -4.32 4.00 7.96
CA LEU A 41 -3.15 3.19 8.33
C LEU A 41 -2.87 3.19 9.84
N TYR A 42 -3.24 4.23 10.58
CA TYR A 42 -3.05 4.29 12.04
C TYR A 42 -3.88 3.26 12.81
N THR A 43 -4.90 2.67 12.17
CA THR A 43 -5.66 1.54 12.74
C THR A 43 -4.84 0.26 12.79
N LEU A 44 -3.72 0.21 12.08
CA LEU A 44 -2.79 -0.92 12.02
C LEU A 44 -1.61 -0.77 12.99
N VAL A 45 -1.26 0.48 13.33
CA VAL A 45 -0.06 0.77 14.13
C VAL A 45 -0.28 0.36 15.58
N PRO A 46 0.54 -0.55 16.14
CA PRO A 46 0.46 -0.92 17.55
C PRO A 46 0.69 0.27 18.48
N GLN A 47 0.11 0.22 19.68
CA GLN A 47 0.20 1.31 20.68
C GLN A 47 1.60 1.49 21.27
N ASP A 48 2.48 0.50 21.13
CA ASP A 48 3.87 0.49 21.58
C ASP A 48 4.85 1.08 20.56
N ALA A 49 4.36 1.65 19.45
CA ALA A 49 5.19 2.39 18.53
C ALA A 49 5.79 3.64 19.22
N THR A 50 7.11 3.78 19.17
CA THR A 50 7.84 4.89 19.82
C THR A 50 7.88 6.16 18.98
N ALA A 51 7.91 6.00 17.66
CA ALA A 51 7.87 7.10 16.70
C ALA A 51 7.15 6.68 15.41
N ILE A 52 6.69 7.67 14.67
CA ILE A 52 6.02 7.49 13.38
C ILE A 52 6.50 8.55 12.40
N LEU A 53 6.84 8.11 11.20
CA LEU A 53 7.04 8.96 10.04
C LEU A 53 5.88 8.73 9.07
N GLU A 54 5.27 9.78 8.58
CA GLU A 54 4.16 9.73 7.63
C GLU A 54 4.43 10.61 6.43
N THR A 55 4.06 10.15 5.24
CA THR A 55 3.98 10.96 4.03
C THR A 55 2.72 10.61 3.26
N ASP A 56 2.14 11.57 2.60
CA ASP A 56 1.06 11.45 1.63
C ASP A 56 1.54 11.66 0.18
N ARG A 57 2.87 11.82 0.00
CA ARG A 57 3.55 12.01 -1.28
C ARG A 57 4.75 11.06 -1.37
N MET A 58 4.46 9.76 -1.36
CA MET A 58 5.51 8.73 -1.38
C MET A 58 6.39 8.83 -2.63
N ALA A 59 5.77 9.06 -3.80
CA ALA A 59 6.49 9.17 -5.07
C ALA A 59 7.49 10.33 -5.04
N ASP A 60 7.04 11.53 -4.63
CA ASP A 60 7.89 12.72 -4.51
C ASP A 60 9.02 12.48 -3.50
N LEU A 61 8.70 11.89 -2.34
CA LEU A 61 9.70 11.58 -1.31
C LEU A 61 10.79 10.64 -1.84
N VAL A 62 10.41 9.61 -2.60
CA VAL A 62 11.35 8.63 -3.16
C VAL A 62 12.22 9.29 -4.22
N GLU A 63 11.65 10.14 -5.07
CA GLU A 63 12.36 10.91 -6.09
C GLU A 63 13.35 11.91 -5.45
N ASP A 64 12.86 12.76 -4.55
CA ASP A 64 13.67 13.75 -3.81
C ASP A 64 14.87 13.11 -3.11
N ILE A 65 14.64 12.00 -2.40
CA ILE A 65 15.71 11.27 -1.71
C ILE A 65 16.71 10.68 -2.71
N ASN A 66 16.26 10.27 -3.89
CA ASN A 66 17.14 9.70 -4.90
C ASN A 66 18.05 10.77 -5.53
N GLU A 67 17.55 12.00 -5.67
CA GLU A 67 18.28 13.15 -6.19
C GLU A 67 19.26 13.77 -5.18
N LEU A 68 18.98 13.66 -3.87
CA LEU A 68 19.83 14.21 -2.83
C LEU A 68 21.21 13.54 -2.81
N ASN A 69 22.26 14.33 -2.99
CA ASN A 69 23.65 13.87 -2.92
C ASN A 69 24.00 13.23 -1.57
N CYS A 70 23.35 13.64 -0.47
CA CYS A 70 23.52 13.04 0.85
C CYS A 70 23.00 11.59 0.93
N SER A 71 22.15 11.17 -0.01
CA SER A 71 21.70 9.77 -0.11
C SER A 71 22.84 8.82 -0.48
N LYS A 72 23.95 9.33 -1.05
CA LYS A 72 25.14 8.53 -1.39
C LYS A 72 25.95 8.14 -0.16
N ASP A 73 25.93 8.97 0.89
CA ASP A 73 26.68 8.72 2.13
C ASP A 73 25.88 7.95 3.19
N ASN A 74 24.65 7.55 2.88
CA ASN A 74 23.74 6.79 3.75
C ASN A 74 23.43 7.40 5.14
N HIS A 75 24.02 8.53 5.52
CA HIS A 75 23.88 9.10 6.86
C HIS A 75 22.46 9.61 7.17
N PHE A 76 21.78 10.16 6.19
CA PHE A 76 20.40 10.65 6.38
C PHE A 76 19.38 9.51 6.46
N LEU A 77 19.64 8.41 5.76
CA LEU A 77 18.73 7.24 5.69
C LEU A 77 19.06 6.20 6.79
N TYR A 78 20.02 6.49 7.67
CA TYR A 78 20.41 5.61 8.77
C TYR A 78 19.25 5.35 9.75
N VAL A 79 18.23 6.18 9.71
CA VAL A 79 17.05 6.07 10.57
C VAL A 79 16.13 4.92 10.16
N SER A 80 16.20 4.41 8.92
CA SER A 80 15.31 3.33 8.47
C SER A 80 15.99 2.43 7.43
N GLU A 81 16.60 1.33 7.88
CA GLU A 81 17.13 0.30 6.98
C GLU A 81 16.04 -0.32 6.10
N LEU A 82 14.82 -0.44 6.62
CA LEU A 82 13.69 -0.94 5.88
C LEU A 82 13.36 -0.02 4.69
N PHE A 83 13.34 1.28 4.92
CA PHE A 83 13.11 2.24 3.85
C PHE A 83 14.27 2.27 2.83
N VAL A 84 15.52 2.23 3.30
CA VAL A 84 16.71 2.16 2.43
C VAL A 84 16.66 0.92 1.54
N TYR A 85 16.29 -0.22 2.09
CA TYR A 85 16.13 -1.46 1.32
C TYR A 85 15.01 -1.35 0.30
N LEU A 86 13.88 -0.82 0.71
CA LEU A 86 12.70 -0.72 -0.15
C LEU A 86 12.78 0.43 -1.15
N LYS A 87 13.58 1.47 -0.89
CA LYS A 87 13.72 2.67 -1.73
C LYS A 87 13.92 2.32 -3.21
N LYS A 88 14.84 1.40 -3.50
CA LYS A 88 15.12 0.96 -4.86
C LYS A 88 13.88 0.33 -5.52
N TYR A 89 13.15 -0.47 -4.78
CA TYR A 89 11.95 -1.14 -5.27
C TYR A 89 10.78 -0.16 -5.42
N LEU A 90 10.62 0.75 -4.47
CA LEU A 90 9.62 1.82 -4.55
C LEU A 90 9.88 2.74 -5.74
N TYR A 91 11.14 3.09 -5.99
CA TYR A 91 11.53 3.89 -7.15
C TYR A 91 11.19 3.16 -8.47
N THR A 92 11.53 1.88 -8.59
CA THR A 92 11.18 1.08 -9.77
C THR A 92 9.66 0.95 -9.93
N LEU A 93 8.91 0.83 -8.83
CA LEU A 93 7.46 0.77 -8.86
C LEU A 93 6.86 2.08 -9.38
N VAL A 94 7.38 3.22 -8.95
CA VAL A 94 6.95 4.55 -9.43
C VAL A 94 7.25 4.71 -10.92
N GLU A 95 8.45 4.34 -11.38
CA GLU A 95 8.85 4.46 -12.79
C GLU A 95 8.10 3.50 -13.72
N ASP A 96 7.89 2.25 -13.30
CA ASP A 96 7.25 1.21 -14.11
C ASP A 96 5.73 1.36 -14.21
N THR A 97 5.12 2.28 -13.44
CA THR A 97 3.66 2.45 -13.44
C THR A 97 3.24 3.48 -14.51
N PRO A 98 2.65 3.04 -15.63
CA PRO A 98 2.43 3.90 -16.82
C PRO A 98 1.41 5.03 -16.58
N HIS A 99 0.62 5.00 -15.54
CA HIS A 99 -0.39 6.00 -15.18
C HIS A 99 -0.15 6.67 -13.82
N GLY A 100 1.05 6.49 -13.26
CA GLY A 100 1.37 6.90 -11.90
C GLY A 100 0.74 5.98 -10.83
N LEU A 101 1.19 6.13 -9.60
CA LEU A 101 0.61 5.43 -8.46
C LEU A 101 -0.80 5.97 -8.18
N SER A 102 -1.68 5.12 -7.65
CA SER A 102 -2.97 5.61 -7.17
C SER A 102 -2.78 6.66 -6.07
N LYS A 103 -3.76 7.53 -5.90
CA LYS A 103 -3.75 8.53 -4.82
C LYS A 103 -3.56 7.85 -3.45
N GLN A 104 -4.14 6.67 -3.27
CA GLN A 104 -4.04 5.88 -2.05
C GLN A 104 -2.62 5.38 -1.81
N MET A 105 -1.93 4.89 -2.83
CA MET A 105 -0.55 4.40 -2.72
C MET A 105 0.46 5.48 -2.34
N ASN A 106 0.15 6.75 -2.56
CA ASN A 106 1.00 7.85 -2.11
C ASN A 106 1.06 8.00 -0.59
N LYS A 107 0.12 7.37 0.15
CA LYS A 107 0.13 7.37 1.60
C LYS A 107 0.99 6.24 2.13
N MET A 108 2.07 6.62 2.81
CA MET A 108 2.99 5.71 3.46
C MET A 108 3.22 6.14 4.90
N LEU A 109 3.37 5.15 5.77
CA LEU A 109 3.68 5.35 7.17
C LEU A 109 4.79 4.37 7.57
N ILE A 110 5.73 4.81 8.41
CA ILE A 110 6.73 3.95 9.03
C ILE A 110 6.61 4.11 10.54
N SER A 111 6.46 3.00 11.27
CA SER A 111 6.52 2.97 12.72
C SER A 111 7.84 2.36 13.20
N PHE A 112 8.36 2.91 14.29
CA PHE A 112 9.57 2.49 14.98
C PHE A 112 9.19 1.85 16.30
N HIS A 113 9.87 0.76 16.66
CA HIS A 113 9.55 -0.03 17.85
C HIS A 113 10.80 -0.34 18.69
N GLU A 114 10.60 -0.54 19.99
CA GLU A 114 11.63 -1.00 20.90
C GLU A 114 12.01 -2.49 20.72
N PRO A 115 13.28 -2.87 20.91
CA PRO A 115 14.42 -1.97 21.05
C PRO A 115 14.69 -1.18 19.79
N ASP A 116 15.16 0.07 19.93
CA ASP A 116 15.44 0.94 18.79
C ASP A 116 16.61 0.40 17.97
N THR A 117 16.29 -0.44 17.02
CA THR A 117 17.22 -1.01 16.05
C THR A 117 16.70 -0.79 14.64
N PRO A 118 17.59 -0.69 13.65
CA PRO A 118 17.18 -0.54 12.25
C PRO A 118 16.26 -1.65 11.74
N MET A 119 16.22 -2.80 12.43
CA MET A 119 15.39 -3.94 12.07
C MET A 119 13.96 -3.87 12.66
N ASN A 120 13.74 -3.03 13.71
CA ASN A 120 12.47 -2.95 14.43
C ASN A 120 11.58 -1.84 13.88
N GLN A 121 11.31 -1.92 12.60
CA GLN A 121 10.50 -0.97 11.85
C GLN A 121 9.42 -1.70 11.08
N VAL A 122 8.30 -1.00 10.88
CA VAL A 122 7.19 -1.48 10.05
C VAL A 122 6.82 -0.38 9.07
N LEU A 123 6.76 -0.72 7.79
CA LEU A 123 6.28 0.16 6.73
C LEU A 123 4.87 -0.24 6.37
N TYR A 124 4.00 0.73 6.22
CA TYR A 124 2.60 0.60 5.85
C TYR A 124 2.34 1.42 4.59
N CYS A 125 1.70 0.82 3.60
CA CYS A 125 1.24 1.50 2.40
C CYS A 125 -0.27 1.30 2.26
N SER A 126 -0.99 2.35 1.94
CA SER A 126 -2.39 2.25 1.56
C SER A 126 -2.48 1.77 0.11
N LEU A 127 -3.44 0.91 -0.20
CA LEU A 127 -3.69 0.40 -1.55
C LEU A 127 -5.05 0.85 -2.04
N GLY A 128 -5.10 1.27 -3.29
CA GLY A 128 -6.33 1.56 -4.01
C GLY A 128 -6.83 0.36 -4.80
N SER A 129 -7.92 0.58 -5.54
CA SER A 129 -8.48 -0.46 -6.41
C SER A 129 -7.54 -0.75 -7.57
N GLY A 130 -7.10 -2.00 -7.68
CA GLY A 130 -6.16 -2.47 -8.73
C GLY A 130 -4.68 -2.42 -8.31
N ASP A 131 -4.35 -1.76 -7.20
CA ASP A 131 -2.97 -1.71 -6.72
C ASP A 131 -2.52 -3.06 -6.14
N TYR A 132 -3.47 -3.85 -5.62
CA TYR A 132 -3.16 -5.14 -5.00
C TYR A 132 -2.43 -6.07 -5.99
N GLU A 133 -3.00 -6.31 -7.16
CA GLU A 133 -2.42 -7.19 -8.17
C GLU A 133 -1.10 -6.64 -8.71
N LEU A 134 -1.01 -5.31 -8.86
CA LEU A 134 0.21 -4.64 -9.32
C LEU A 134 1.33 -4.83 -8.31
N VAL A 135 1.08 -4.56 -7.04
CA VAL A 135 2.08 -4.68 -5.97
C VAL A 135 2.41 -6.14 -5.70
N GLU A 136 1.43 -7.05 -5.74
CA GLU A 136 1.65 -8.49 -5.59
C GLU A 136 2.60 -9.02 -6.68
N SER A 137 2.32 -8.71 -7.94
CA SER A 137 3.18 -9.07 -9.08
C SER A 137 4.57 -8.44 -8.97
N PHE A 138 4.65 -7.20 -8.48
CA PHE A 138 5.91 -6.50 -8.28
C PHE A 138 6.75 -7.17 -7.17
N VAL A 139 6.14 -7.45 -6.03
CA VAL A 139 6.81 -8.12 -4.90
C VAL A 139 7.28 -9.51 -5.30
N GLU A 140 6.47 -10.28 -6.03
CA GLU A 140 6.89 -11.57 -6.56
C GLU A 140 8.08 -11.46 -7.52
N LYS A 141 8.07 -10.49 -8.40
CA LYS A 141 9.13 -10.30 -9.40
C LYS A 141 10.46 -9.84 -8.79
N TYR A 142 10.42 -8.95 -7.82
CA TYR A 142 11.62 -8.27 -7.32
C TYR A 142 12.06 -8.71 -5.92
N CYS A 143 11.14 -9.16 -5.07
CA CYS A 143 11.45 -9.58 -3.70
C CYS A 143 11.57 -11.10 -3.55
N SER A 144 11.01 -11.90 -4.47
CA SER A 144 11.30 -13.33 -4.52
C SER A 144 12.68 -13.53 -5.13
N SER A 145 13.66 -13.68 -4.27
CA SER A 145 14.99 -14.13 -4.66
C SER A 145 14.92 -15.59 -5.17
N SER A 146 16.09 -16.22 -5.40
CA SER A 146 16.21 -17.64 -5.78
C SER A 146 15.51 -18.64 -4.85
N PHE A 147 14.89 -18.17 -3.77
CA PHE A 147 14.17 -18.98 -2.79
C PHE A 147 12.65 -18.70 -2.84
N PRO A 148 11.80 -19.75 -2.82
CA PRO A 148 10.36 -19.56 -2.81
C PRO A 148 9.90 -18.85 -1.53
N SER A 149 8.92 -17.99 -1.68
CA SER A 149 8.22 -17.37 -0.54
C SER A 149 7.55 -18.44 0.33
N LYS A 150 7.45 -18.16 1.63
CA LYS A 150 6.76 -19.04 2.61
C LYS A 150 5.54 -18.30 3.16
N TYR A 151 4.51 -19.07 3.45
CA TYR A 151 3.26 -18.57 4.00
C TYR A 151 3.07 -19.08 5.42
N PHE A 152 2.66 -18.20 6.32
CA PHE A 152 2.35 -18.52 7.72
C PHE A 152 0.97 -17.99 8.05
N ASP A 153 0.14 -18.83 8.63
CA ASP A 153 -1.11 -18.40 9.24
C ASP A 153 -0.84 -17.85 10.64
N TYR A 154 -1.36 -16.66 10.91
CA TYR A 154 -1.37 -16.09 12.26
C TYR A 154 -2.77 -15.56 12.57
N LYS A 155 -3.49 -16.27 13.41
CA LYS A 155 -4.87 -15.95 13.81
C LYS A 155 -5.83 -15.82 12.61
N GLY A 156 -5.64 -16.63 11.57
CA GLY A 156 -6.44 -16.62 10.36
C GLY A 156 -6.09 -15.51 9.37
N GLU A 157 -4.94 -14.86 9.55
CA GLU A 157 -4.37 -13.89 8.61
C GLU A 157 -3.07 -14.46 8.02
N GLU A 158 -2.87 -14.30 6.72
CA GLU A 158 -1.70 -14.79 6.02
C GLU A 158 -0.53 -13.82 6.14
N ILE A 159 0.62 -14.31 6.62
CA ILE A 159 1.90 -13.61 6.59
C ILE A 159 2.78 -14.26 5.54
N ARG A 160 3.24 -13.49 4.57
CA ARG A 160 4.18 -13.94 3.53
C ARG A 160 5.60 -13.60 3.94
N ILE A 161 6.52 -14.55 3.79
CA ILE A 161 7.93 -14.38 4.09
C ILE A 161 8.73 -14.53 2.79
N TYR A 162 9.45 -13.49 2.45
CA TYR A 162 10.33 -13.42 1.28
C TYR A 162 11.79 -13.52 1.76
N PRO A 163 12.47 -14.68 1.55
CA PRO A 163 13.88 -14.79 1.90
C PRO A 163 14.73 -13.87 1.02
N MET A 164 15.72 -13.24 1.62
CA MET A 164 16.66 -12.34 0.95
C MET A 164 18.01 -13.02 0.74
N ALA A 165 18.79 -12.56 -0.25
CA ALA A 165 20.08 -13.15 -0.61
C ALA A 165 21.14 -13.02 0.51
N ASP A 166 20.99 -12.05 1.41
CA ASP A 166 21.86 -11.81 2.55
C ASP A 166 21.52 -12.62 3.82
N GLY A 167 20.56 -13.56 3.69
CA GLY A 167 20.09 -14.42 4.78
C GLY A 167 19.02 -13.79 5.67
N ARG A 168 18.66 -12.54 5.43
CA ARG A 168 17.49 -11.89 6.07
C ARG A 168 16.22 -12.34 5.39
N PHE A 169 15.08 -11.86 5.88
CA PHE A 169 13.79 -12.02 5.23
C PHE A 169 12.94 -10.75 5.37
N LEU A 170 12.05 -10.55 4.43
CA LEU A 170 11.01 -9.56 4.50
C LEU A 170 9.70 -10.27 4.81
N ALA A 171 9.04 -9.90 5.90
CA ALA A 171 7.69 -10.34 6.24
C ALA A 171 6.69 -9.34 5.71
N ALA A 172 5.62 -9.81 5.08
CA ALA A 172 4.56 -8.98 4.52
C ALA A 172 3.19 -9.47 4.95
N TYR A 173 2.30 -8.52 5.26
CA TYR A 173 0.88 -8.73 5.48
C TYR A 173 0.11 -7.94 4.43
N PHE A 174 -0.62 -8.65 3.60
CA PHE A 174 -1.20 -8.14 2.37
C PHE A 174 -2.72 -8.22 2.40
N THR A 175 -3.39 -7.13 2.08
CA THR A 175 -4.85 -7.08 1.89
C THR A 175 -5.17 -6.16 0.71
N PRO A 176 -6.41 -6.18 0.18
CA PRO A 176 -6.80 -5.25 -0.89
C PRO A 176 -6.73 -3.77 -0.50
N ASP A 177 -6.69 -3.44 0.79
CA ASP A 177 -6.72 -2.06 1.28
C ASP A 177 -5.34 -1.53 1.69
N PHE A 178 -4.40 -2.43 2.01
CA PHE A 178 -3.08 -2.05 2.49
C PHE A 178 -2.03 -3.16 2.34
N LEU A 179 -0.76 -2.73 2.30
CA LEU A 179 0.42 -3.56 2.46
C LEU A 179 1.16 -3.14 3.73
N VAL A 180 1.58 -4.12 4.53
CA VAL A 180 2.48 -3.92 5.67
C VAL A 180 3.70 -4.79 5.51
N VAL A 181 4.90 -4.24 5.69
CA VAL A 181 6.15 -4.98 5.59
C VAL A 181 7.10 -4.67 6.74
N SER A 182 7.87 -5.67 7.14
CA SER A 182 8.91 -5.56 8.18
C SER A 182 10.00 -6.61 7.98
N PHE A 183 11.22 -6.34 8.47
CA PHE A 183 12.24 -7.37 8.61
C PHE A 183 11.97 -8.33 9.78
N GLN A 184 11.00 -8.02 10.64
CA GLN A 184 10.65 -8.80 11.82
C GLN A 184 9.22 -9.35 11.70
N LYS A 185 9.08 -10.67 11.51
CA LYS A 185 7.78 -11.34 11.47
C LYS A 185 6.93 -11.02 12.71
N ARG A 186 7.56 -10.92 13.89
CA ARG A 186 6.90 -10.59 15.14
C ARG A 186 6.19 -9.24 15.10
N LEU A 187 6.76 -8.24 14.44
CA LEU A 187 6.12 -6.94 14.30
C LEU A 187 4.88 -7.01 13.39
N ILE A 188 4.90 -7.85 12.37
CA ILE A 188 3.69 -8.11 11.55
C ILE A 188 2.60 -8.78 12.41
N GLU A 189 2.96 -9.73 13.28
CA GLU A 189 2.02 -10.32 14.23
C GLU A 189 1.43 -9.28 15.19
N HIS A 190 2.23 -8.31 15.68
CA HIS A 190 1.75 -7.20 16.51
C HIS A 190 0.79 -6.28 15.73
N VAL A 191 1.03 -6.03 14.46
CA VAL A 191 0.13 -5.26 13.57
C VAL A 191 -1.22 -5.98 13.44
N ILE A 192 -1.20 -7.28 13.19
CA ILE A 192 -2.43 -8.10 13.13
C ILE A 192 -3.19 -8.04 14.46
N ASP A 193 -2.48 -8.14 15.57
CA ASP A 193 -3.05 -8.05 16.91
C ASP A 193 -3.65 -6.66 17.18
N ALA A 194 -2.95 -5.59 16.82
CA ALA A 194 -3.44 -4.22 16.96
C ALA A 194 -4.74 -4.01 16.19
N ARG A 195 -4.80 -4.51 14.95
CA ARG A 195 -6.00 -4.45 14.11
C ARG A 195 -7.17 -5.23 14.72
N ARG A 196 -6.95 -6.50 15.10
CA ARG A 196 -8.02 -7.41 15.57
C ARG A 196 -8.50 -7.08 16.97
N SER A 197 -7.60 -6.74 17.87
CA SER A 197 -7.90 -6.47 19.28
C SER A 197 -8.25 -5.01 19.56
N LYS A 198 -8.31 -4.16 18.54
CA LYS A 198 -8.52 -2.70 18.68
C LYS A 198 -7.50 -2.07 19.65
N LYS A 199 -6.25 -2.52 19.58
CA LYS A 199 -5.10 -1.98 20.36
C LYS A 199 -4.14 -1.20 19.47
N SER A 200 -4.69 -0.49 18.49
CA SER A 200 -3.92 0.43 17.63
C SER A 200 -3.83 1.82 18.25
N LEU A 201 -2.97 2.66 17.69
CA LEU A 201 -2.84 4.07 18.08
C LEU A 201 -4.17 4.82 18.00
N MET A 202 -5.01 4.53 16.99
CA MET A 202 -6.34 5.13 16.87
C MET A 202 -7.28 4.80 18.04
N ASN A 203 -6.95 3.82 18.87
CA ASN A 203 -7.73 3.48 20.06
C ASN A 203 -7.26 4.24 21.32
N LEU A 204 -6.12 4.97 21.25
CA LEU A 204 -5.67 5.87 22.32
C LEU A 204 -6.42 7.21 22.23
N PRO A 205 -7.11 7.65 23.29
CA PRO A 205 -7.85 8.92 23.27
C PRO A 205 -6.98 10.13 22.94
N SER A 206 -5.76 10.18 23.54
CA SER A 206 -4.79 11.26 23.30
C SER A 206 -4.37 11.34 21.83
N PHE A 207 -4.07 10.18 21.21
CA PHE A 207 -3.69 10.14 19.80
C PHE A 207 -4.87 10.55 18.89
N ARG A 208 -6.07 10.07 19.19
CA ARG A 208 -7.27 10.41 18.41
C ARG A 208 -7.55 11.91 18.41
N THR A 209 -7.39 12.57 19.56
CA THR A 209 -7.59 14.04 19.66
C THR A 209 -6.56 14.77 18.81
N MET A 210 -5.29 14.37 18.88
CA MET A 210 -4.22 14.95 18.06
C MET A 210 -4.48 14.74 16.55
N TYR A 211 -4.86 13.54 16.16
CA TYR A 211 -5.15 13.18 14.78
C TYR A 211 -6.33 13.96 14.20
N ALA A 212 -7.41 14.13 14.97
CA ALA A 212 -8.56 14.94 14.57
C ALA A 212 -8.17 16.42 14.34
N GLY A 213 -7.27 16.97 15.16
CA GLY A 213 -6.73 18.32 14.96
C GLY A 213 -5.91 18.46 13.68
N LYS A 214 -5.19 17.41 13.28
CA LYS A 214 -4.42 17.39 12.02
C LYS A 214 -5.33 17.42 10.78
N GLN A 215 -6.48 16.78 10.82
CA GLN A 215 -7.43 16.74 9.69
C GLN A 215 -8.21 18.03 9.50
N SER A 216 -8.26 18.91 10.51
CA SER A 216 -9.01 20.17 10.48
C SER A 216 -8.19 21.37 9.98
N ASN A 217 -6.91 21.21 9.75
CA ASN A 217 -5.99 22.20 9.19
C ASN A 217 -5.66 21.89 7.74
#